data_1a727c40c1132bf15fa2bee529f9a649
#
_entry.id   1a727c40c1132bf15fa2bee529f9a649
#
_cell.length_a   1.000
_cell.length_b   1.000
_cell.length_c   1.000
_cell.angle_alpha   90.00
_cell.angle_beta   90.00
_cell.angle_gamma   90.00
#
_symmetry.space_group_name_H-M   'P 1'
#
loop_
_entity.id
_entity.type
_entity.pdbx_description
1 polymer ?
#
loop_
_entity_poly.entity_id
_entity_poly.type
_entity_poly.pdbx_seq_one_letter_code
_entity_poly.pdbx_strand_id
1 'polypeptide(L)'
;EEEMIAFEKQEASFEIMHRALHSLGEPCKSLLEAYYIHKKGMQELADDFGYTNADNAKNQKYKCLVRLKKIFFEQYNLEKKD
;
A
#
# COMPACT_ATOMS: atom_id res chain seq x y z
N GLU A 1 4.14 1.41 9.76
CA GLU A 1 2.71 1.72 9.84
C GLU A 1 2.45 3.16 10.21
N GLU A 2 3.28 3.70 11.09
CA GLU A 2 3.13 5.10 11.43
C GLU A 2 3.36 5.98 10.21
N GLU A 3 4.29 5.59 9.36
CA GLU A 3 4.55 6.34 8.14
C GLU A 3 3.37 6.31 7.19
N MET A 4 2.71 5.15 7.10
CA MET A 4 1.53 5.02 6.28
C MET A 4 0.41 5.92 6.80
N ILE A 5 0.20 5.92 8.11
CA ILE A 5 -0.80 6.77 8.71
C ILE A 5 -0.48 8.24 8.47
N ALA A 6 0.80 8.60 8.58
CA ALA A 6 1.22 9.99 8.43
C ALA A 6 0.85 10.53 7.05
N PHE A 7 1.17 9.79 6.00
CA PHE A 7 0.88 10.34 4.68
C PHE A 7 -0.60 10.19 4.30
N GLU A 8 -1.33 9.28 4.93
CA GLU A 8 -2.77 9.20 4.70
C GLU A 8 -3.51 10.42 5.21
N LYS A 9 -2.95 11.10 6.19
CA LYS A 9 -3.58 12.26 6.78
C LYS A 9 -3.32 13.55 6.04
N GLN A 10 -2.39 13.56 5.11
CA GLN A 10 -2.03 14.77 4.39
C GLN A 10 -2.79 14.84 3.07
N GLU A 11 -3.58 15.87 2.90
CA GLU A 11 -4.40 16.02 1.69
C GLU A 11 -3.56 16.00 0.43
N ALA A 12 -2.45 16.70 0.45
CA ALA A 12 -1.57 16.76 -0.72
C ALA A 12 -1.03 15.39 -1.10
N SER A 13 -0.99 14.47 -0.13
CA SER A 13 -0.46 13.14 -0.35
C SER A 13 -1.46 12.18 -0.97
N PHE A 14 -2.75 12.50 -0.93
CA PHE A 14 -3.76 11.58 -1.46
C PHE A 14 -3.58 11.33 -2.94
N GLU A 15 -3.38 12.39 -3.71
CA GLU A 15 -3.21 12.22 -5.15
C GLU A 15 -1.94 11.46 -5.47
N ILE A 16 -0.88 11.76 -4.73
CA ILE A 16 0.39 11.06 -4.93
C ILE A 16 0.23 9.59 -4.57
N MET A 17 -0.48 9.30 -3.48
CA MET A 17 -0.71 7.93 -3.07
C MET A 17 -1.55 7.19 -4.09
N HIS A 18 -2.57 7.84 -4.65
CA HIS A 18 -3.39 7.24 -5.70
C HIS A 18 -2.55 6.86 -6.91
N ARG A 19 -1.68 7.77 -7.33
CA ARG A 19 -0.82 7.50 -8.47
C ARG A 19 0.20 6.42 -8.14
N ALA A 20 0.72 6.42 -6.91
CA ALA A 20 1.67 5.40 -6.49
C ALA A 20 1.02 4.03 -6.48
N LEU A 21 -0.20 3.94 -5.96
CA LEU A 21 -0.94 2.67 -5.95
C LEU A 21 -1.18 2.18 -7.37
N HIS A 22 -1.54 3.09 -8.25
CA HIS A 22 -1.79 2.72 -9.64
C HIS A 22 -0.50 2.21 -10.30
N SER A 23 0.61 2.88 -10.03
CA SER A 23 1.90 2.47 -10.58
C SER A 23 2.39 1.15 -9.99
N LEU A 24 1.98 0.87 -8.76
CA LEU A 24 2.40 -0.35 -8.08
C LEU A 24 1.90 -1.60 -8.80
N GLY A 25 0.68 -1.56 -9.31
CA GLY A 25 0.11 -2.68 -10.04
C GLY A 25 -0.37 -3.79 -9.14
N GLU A 26 -0.94 -4.81 -9.79
CA GLU A 26 -1.48 -5.95 -9.08
C GLU A 26 -0.42 -7.02 -8.88
N PRO A 27 -0.53 -7.84 -7.85
CA PRO A 27 -1.63 -7.87 -6.87
C PRO A 27 -1.45 -6.91 -5.71
N CYS A 28 -0.36 -6.17 -5.66
CA CYS A 28 -0.06 -5.30 -4.52
C CYS A 28 -1.11 -4.22 -4.30
N LYS A 29 -1.60 -3.63 -5.40
CA LYS A 29 -2.61 -2.59 -5.29
C LYS A 29 -3.85 -3.11 -4.59
N SER A 30 -4.41 -4.23 -5.07
CA SER A 30 -5.61 -4.80 -4.48
C SER A 30 -5.37 -5.26 -3.05
N LEU A 31 -4.20 -5.82 -2.78
CA LEU A 31 -3.88 -6.31 -1.45
C LEU A 31 -3.84 -5.17 -0.44
N LEU A 32 -3.18 -4.08 -0.78
CA LEU A 32 -3.10 -2.95 0.13
C LEU A 32 -4.44 -2.25 0.28
N GLU A 33 -5.21 -2.16 -0.79
CA GLU A 33 -6.56 -1.59 -0.69
C GLU A 33 -7.44 -2.44 0.21
N ALA A 34 -7.36 -3.76 0.07
CA ALA A 34 -8.16 -4.64 0.90
C ALA A 34 -7.83 -4.46 2.37
N TYR A 35 -6.56 -4.30 2.67
CA TYR A 35 -6.14 -4.14 4.07
C TYR A 35 -6.50 -2.77 4.62
N TYR A 36 -6.13 -1.71 3.91
CA TYR A 36 -6.24 -0.35 4.45
C TYR A 36 -7.60 0.28 4.24
N ILE A 37 -8.24 -0.01 3.12
CA ILE A 37 -9.54 0.60 2.81
C ILE A 37 -10.68 -0.29 3.28
N HIS A 38 -10.61 -1.58 2.97
CA HIS A 38 -11.68 -2.52 3.31
C HIS A 38 -11.50 -3.16 4.68
N LYS A 39 -10.40 -2.87 5.34
CA LYS A 39 -10.13 -3.30 6.73
C LYS A 39 -10.17 -4.80 6.91
N LYS A 40 -9.72 -5.54 5.92
CA LYS A 40 -9.69 -7.01 6.01
C LYS A 40 -8.54 -7.48 6.86
N GLY A 41 -8.78 -8.57 7.61
CA GLY A 41 -7.73 -9.18 8.43
C GLY A 41 -6.78 -10.03 7.61
N MET A 42 -5.69 -10.45 8.23
CA MET A 42 -4.66 -11.21 7.53
C MET A 42 -5.18 -12.55 7.02
N GLN A 43 -6.04 -13.23 7.79
CA GLN A 43 -6.59 -14.51 7.34
C GLN A 43 -7.52 -14.30 6.14
N GLU A 44 -8.31 -13.25 6.17
CA GLU A 44 -9.18 -12.94 5.03
C GLU A 44 -8.37 -12.65 3.79
N LEU A 45 -7.27 -11.92 3.96
CA LEU A 45 -6.39 -11.61 2.84
C LEU A 45 -5.77 -12.89 2.28
N ALA A 46 -5.36 -13.78 3.17
CA ALA A 46 -4.79 -15.05 2.72
C ALA A 46 -5.81 -15.82 1.90
N ASP A 47 -7.04 -15.87 2.38
CA ASP A 47 -8.10 -16.60 1.68
C ASP A 47 -8.42 -15.95 0.34
N ASP A 48 -8.55 -14.63 0.34
CA ASP A 48 -8.97 -13.92 -0.87
C ASP A 48 -7.89 -13.91 -1.95
N PHE A 49 -6.63 -13.88 -1.55
CA PHE A 49 -5.52 -13.77 -2.50
C PHE A 49 -4.78 -15.09 -2.72
N GLY A 50 -5.24 -16.15 -2.08
CA GLY A 50 -4.67 -17.47 -2.30
C GLY A 50 -3.34 -17.70 -1.62
N TYR A 51 -3.06 -17.00 -0.52
CA TYR A 51 -1.84 -17.24 0.24
C TYR A 51 -2.04 -18.42 1.18
N THR A 52 -0.93 -19.03 1.57
CA THR A 52 -0.96 -20.25 2.36
C THR A 52 -1.57 -20.04 3.74
N ASN A 53 -1.23 -18.92 4.38
CA ASN A 53 -1.71 -18.65 5.73
C ASN A 53 -1.60 -17.14 6.00
N ALA A 54 -2.04 -16.75 7.19
CA ALA A 54 -2.05 -15.34 7.57
C ALA A 54 -0.64 -14.73 7.61
N ASP A 55 0.35 -15.51 8.04
CA ASP A 55 1.72 -15.00 8.08
C ASP A 55 2.23 -14.71 6.69
N ASN A 56 1.91 -15.56 5.72
CA ASN A 56 2.31 -15.33 4.35
C ASN A 56 1.67 -14.06 3.82
N ALA A 57 0.38 -13.87 4.10
CA ALA A 57 -0.33 -12.65 3.69
C ALA A 57 0.33 -11.42 4.29
N LYS A 58 0.72 -11.49 5.56
CA LYS A 58 1.37 -10.39 6.23
C LYS A 58 2.70 -10.05 5.55
N ASN A 59 3.47 -11.06 5.21
CA ASN A 59 4.74 -10.85 4.53
C ASN A 59 4.54 -10.22 3.15
N GLN A 60 3.55 -10.67 2.42
CA GLN A 60 3.24 -10.10 1.11
C GLN A 60 2.78 -8.65 1.24
N LYS A 61 1.93 -8.39 2.23
CA LYS A 61 1.50 -7.02 2.49
C LYS A 61 2.70 -6.12 2.77
N TYR A 62 3.62 -6.60 3.58
CA TYR A 62 4.79 -5.82 3.92
C TYR A 62 5.65 -5.51 2.69
N LYS A 63 5.87 -6.51 1.85
CA LYS A 63 6.64 -6.31 0.62
C LYS A 63 5.96 -5.27 -0.28
N CYS A 64 4.66 -5.37 -0.40
CA CYS A 64 3.92 -4.42 -1.22
C CYS A 64 3.99 -3.01 -0.63
N LEU A 65 3.94 -2.92 0.70
CA LEU A 65 4.02 -1.62 1.36
C LEU A 65 5.38 -0.97 1.14
N VAL A 66 6.44 -1.75 1.21
CA VAL A 66 7.79 -1.21 0.97
C VAL A 66 7.88 -0.65 -0.45
N ARG A 67 7.34 -1.38 -1.42
CA ARG A 67 7.32 -0.90 -2.80
C ARG A 67 6.51 0.38 -2.94
N LEU A 68 5.34 0.41 -2.30
CA LEU A 68 4.48 1.57 -2.38
C LEU A 68 5.17 2.79 -1.81
N LYS A 69 5.82 2.62 -0.66
CA LYS A 69 6.52 3.74 -0.03
C LYS A 69 7.61 4.29 -0.93
N LYS A 70 8.34 3.40 -1.59
CA LYS A 70 9.39 3.85 -2.49
C LYS A 70 8.82 4.67 -3.64
N ILE A 71 7.76 4.18 -4.26
CA ILE A 71 7.13 4.89 -5.37
C ILE A 71 6.55 6.21 -4.89
N PHE A 72 5.89 6.18 -3.74
CA PHE A 72 5.26 7.37 -3.18
C PHE A 72 6.30 8.48 -2.97
N PHE A 73 7.41 8.15 -2.34
CA PHE A 73 8.39 9.18 -2.01
C PHE A 73 9.15 9.65 -3.23
N GLU A 74 9.32 8.81 -4.23
CA GLU A 74 9.90 9.26 -5.48
C GLU A 74 9.03 10.31 -6.14
N GLN A 75 7.73 10.05 -6.21
CA GLN A 75 6.81 11.01 -6.82
C GLN A 75 6.64 12.25 -5.97
N TYR A 76 6.61 12.08 -4.66
CA TYR A 76 6.49 13.20 -3.75
C TYR A 76 7.67 14.15 -3.90
N ASN A 77 8.87 13.59 -3.98
CA ASN A 77 10.07 14.42 -4.14
C ASN A 77 10.11 15.14 -5.47
N LEU A 78 9.64 14.49 -6.52
CA LEU A 78 9.58 15.12 -7.83
C LEU A 78 8.64 16.33 -7.83
N GLU A 79 7.50 16.18 -7.20
CA GLU A 79 6.53 17.28 -7.17
C GLU A 79 6.95 18.40 -6.26
N LYS A 80 7.70 18.09 -5.23
CA LYS A 80 8.19 19.08 -4.31
C LYS A 80 9.36 19.84 -4.85
N LYS A 81 9.93 19.36 -5.90
CA LYS A 81 11.16 19.87 -6.44
C LYS A 81 10.84 20.91 -7.51
N ASP A 82 10.75 22.07 -7.18
CA ASP A 82 10.45 23.05 -8.21
C ASP A 82 11.47 24.07 -8.41
#